data_6a025d4e362e6f886c422f33fc618c1b
#
_entry.id   6a025d4e362e6f886c422f33fc618c1b
#
_cell.length_a   1.000
_cell.length_b   1.000
_cell.length_c   1.000
_cell.angle_alpha   90.00
_cell.angle_beta   90.00
_cell.angle_gamma   90.00
#
_symmetry.space_group_name_H-M   'P 1'
#
loop_
_entity.id
_entity.type
_entity.pdbx_description
1 polymer ?
#
loop_
_entity_poly.entity_id
_entity_poly.type
_entity_poly.pdbx_seq_one_letter_code
_entity_poly.pdbx_strand_id
1 'polypeptide(L)' 'MIITNAKYYQTVNTNDIVRATINGVEVTVPMDTANRHYTEILKQVADGDITIAEAD' A
#
# COMPACT_ATOMS: atom_id res chain seq x y z
N MET A 1 -3.38 -11.26 -6.66
CA MET A 1 -3.96 -10.01 -6.10
C MET A 1 -3.59 -8.86 -7.03
N ILE A 2 -4.59 -8.14 -7.49
CA ILE A 2 -4.38 -6.99 -8.38
C ILE A 2 -4.41 -5.73 -7.54
N ILE A 3 -3.28 -5.03 -7.50
CA ILE A 3 -3.13 -3.82 -6.70
C ILE A 3 -2.88 -2.63 -7.62
N THR A 4 -3.70 -1.59 -7.47
CA THR A 4 -3.58 -0.37 -8.25
C THR A 4 -3.70 0.84 -7.34
N ASN A 5 -3.25 2.00 -7.82
CA ASN A 5 -3.41 3.27 -7.13
C ASN A 5 -2.83 3.27 -5.70
N ALA A 6 -1.72 2.56 -5.50
CA ALA A 6 -1.06 2.53 -4.21
C ALA A 6 -0.41 3.90 -3.92
N LYS A 7 -0.66 4.43 -2.74
CA LYS A 7 -0.14 5.73 -2.35
C LYS A 7 0.07 5.79 -0.84
N TYR A 8 1.15 6.42 -0.43
CA TYR A 8 1.40 6.66 0.99
C TYR A 8 0.53 7.79 1.51
N TYR A 9 0.05 7.63 2.75
CA TYR A 9 -0.65 8.69 3.47
C TYR A 9 -0.03 8.83 4.85
N GLN A 10 0.19 10.07 5.27
CA GLN A 10 0.67 10.35 6.61
C GLN A 10 -0.51 10.71 7.49
N THR A 11 -0.53 10.14 8.70
CA THR A 11 -1.54 10.46 9.67
C THR A 11 -0.96 11.43 10.71
N VAL A 12 -1.85 12.10 11.45
CA VAL A 12 -1.44 13.05 12.47
C VAL A 12 -0.60 12.38 13.55
N ASN A 13 -0.78 11.09 13.75
CA ASN A 13 -0.12 10.33 14.81
C ASN A 13 1.08 9.53 14.33
N THR A 14 1.69 9.91 13.25
CA THR A 14 3.01 9.47 12.82
C THR A 14 3.09 8.30 11.87
N ASN A 15 2.13 7.41 11.86
CA ASN A 15 2.35 6.24 11.03
C ASN A 15 1.79 6.44 9.65
N ASP A 16 2.66 6.25 8.72
CA ASP A 16 2.25 6.22 7.35
C ASP A 16 1.39 4.99 7.11
N ILE A 17 0.39 5.16 6.29
CA ILE A 17 -0.41 4.06 5.79
C ILE A 17 -0.32 4.07 4.28
N VAL A 18 -0.65 2.93 3.69
CA VAL A 18 -0.75 2.83 2.24
C VAL A 18 -2.22 2.63 1.89
N ARG A 19 -2.74 3.47 1.01
CA ARG A 19 -4.05 3.25 0.43
C ARG A 19 -3.87 2.70 -0.97
N ALA A 20 -4.60 1.67 -1.27
CA ALA A 20 -4.51 1.02 -2.57
C ALA A 20 -5.86 0.45 -2.96
N THR A 21 -6.06 0.26 -4.25
CA THR A 21 -7.20 -0.48 -4.73
C THR A 21 -6.76 -1.91 -4.96
N ILE A 22 -7.35 -2.83 -4.22
CA ILE A 22 -7.02 -4.25 -4.29
C ILE A 22 -8.24 -4.99 -4.83
N ASN A 23 -8.06 -5.63 -5.98
CA ASN A 23 -9.14 -6.34 -6.68
C ASN A 23 -10.39 -5.46 -6.88
N GLY A 24 -10.17 -4.18 -7.16
CA GLY A 24 -11.26 -3.24 -7.40
C GLY A 24 -11.86 -2.61 -6.16
N VAL A 25 -11.32 -2.89 -4.98
CA VAL A 25 -11.83 -2.35 -3.72
C VAL A 25 -10.74 -1.49 -3.08
N GLU A 26 -11.08 -0.25 -2.75
CA GLU A 26 -10.14 0.62 -2.05
C GLU A 26 -9.99 0.20 -0.61
N VAL A 27 -8.75 -0.01 -0.18
CA VAL A 27 -8.44 -0.44 1.18
C VAL A 27 -7.33 0.44 1.75
N THR A 28 -7.33 0.56 3.07
CA THR A 28 -6.26 1.20 3.81
C THR A 28 -5.42 0.13 4.46
N VAL A 29 -4.12 0.15 4.19
CA VAL A 29 -3.20 -0.91 4.63
C VAL A 29 -2.18 -0.29 5.57
N PRO A 30 -2.10 -0.75 6.83
CA PRO A 30 -1.06 -0.28 7.74
C PRO A 30 0.30 -0.78 7.29
N MET A 31 1.34 0.00 7.57
CA MET A 31 2.70 -0.38 7.21
C MET A 31 3.26 -1.34 8.25
N ASP A 32 2.69 -2.53 8.30
CA ASP A 32 3.05 -3.56 9.25
C ASP A 32 3.36 -4.84 8.46
N THR A 33 4.56 -5.35 8.60
CA THR A 33 4.99 -6.54 7.86
C THR A 33 4.21 -7.79 8.27
N ALA A 34 3.51 -7.77 9.39
CA ALA A 34 2.58 -8.84 9.73
C ALA A 34 1.28 -8.77 8.95
N ASN A 35 1.01 -7.65 8.27
CA ASN A 35 -0.19 -7.48 7.47
C ASN A 35 0.02 -8.10 6.09
N ARG A 36 -0.87 -9.00 5.72
CA ARG A 36 -0.76 -9.75 4.46
C ARG A 36 -0.83 -8.83 3.25
N HIS A 37 -1.69 -7.84 3.27
CA HIS A 37 -1.82 -6.91 2.15
C HIS A 37 -0.56 -6.08 1.98
N TYR A 38 0.04 -5.65 3.09
CA TYR A 38 1.26 -4.87 3.02
C TYR A 38 2.43 -5.67 2.45
N THR A 39 2.58 -6.92 2.88
CA THR A 39 3.65 -7.77 2.36
C THR A 39 3.46 -8.05 0.86
N GLU A 40 2.24 -8.20 0.41
CA GLU A 40 1.96 -8.39 -1.01
C GLU A 40 2.27 -7.11 -1.80
N ILE A 41 1.95 -5.94 -1.25
CA ILE A 41 2.29 -4.67 -1.89
C ILE A 41 3.80 -4.56 -2.03
N LEU A 42 4.56 -4.85 -0.98
CA LEU A 42 6.01 -4.79 -1.03
C LEU A 42 6.58 -5.75 -2.06
N LYS A 43 6.02 -6.95 -2.14
CA LYS A 43 6.46 -7.93 -3.12
C LYS A 43 6.26 -7.43 -4.54
N GLN A 44 5.11 -6.86 -4.83
CA GLN A 44 4.83 -6.38 -6.18
C GLN A 44 5.67 -5.15 -6.54
N VAL A 45 5.98 -4.32 -5.56
CA VAL A 45 6.92 -3.21 -5.77
C VAL A 45 8.31 -3.74 -6.10
N ALA A 46 8.78 -4.73 -5.36
CA ALA A 46 10.08 -5.34 -5.60
C ALA A 46 10.16 -6.02 -6.96
N ASP A 47 9.05 -6.60 -7.40
CA ASP A 47 8.96 -7.24 -8.71
C ASP A 47 8.82 -6.25 -9.87
N GLY A 48 8.60 -4.98 -9.55
CA GLY A 48 8.42 -3.95 -10.57
C GLY A 48 7.02 -3.89 -11.16
N ASP A 49 6.06 -4.61 -10.58
CA ASP A 49 4.69 -4.63 -11.09
C ASP A 49 3.91 -3.38 -10.72
N ILE A 50 4.20 -2.79 -9.58
CA ILE A 50 3.53 -1.57 -9.11
C ILE A 50 4.54 -0.63 -8.47
N THR A 51 4.13 0.62 -8.32
CA THR A 51 4.88 1.60 -7.53
C THR A 51 3.92 2.22 -6.52
N ILE A 52 4.49 2.72 -5.41
CA ILE A 52 3.71 3.42 -4.41
C ILE A 52 3.99 4.90 -4.56
N ALA A 53 2.96 5.68 -4.84
CA ALA A 53 3.11 7.13 -4.98
C ALA A 53 3.42 7.76 -3.63
N GLU A 54 4.18 8.84 -3.65
CA GLU A 54 4.51 9.55 -2.42
C GLU A 54 3.28 10.27 -1.85
N ALA A 55 3.31 10.49 -0.54
CA ALA A 55 2.26 11.24 0.13
C ALA A 55 2.27 12.70 -0.34
N ASP A 56 1.10 13.29 -0.37
CA ASP A 56 0.94 14.71 -0.72
C ASP A 56 1.47 15.63 0.39
#